data_90b3bdd28722282f96989520544081a4
#
_entry.id   90b3bdd28722282f96989520544081a4
#
_cell.length_a   1.000
_cell.length_b   1.000
_cell.length_c   1.000
_cell.angle_alpha   90.00
_cell.angle_beta   90.00
_cell.angle_gamma   90.00
#
_symmetry.space_group_name_H-M   'P 1'
#
loop_
_entity.id
_entity.type
_entity.pdbx_description
1 polymer ?
#
loop_
_entity_poly.entity_id
_entity_poly.type
_entity_poly.pdbx_seq_one_letter_code
_entity_poly.pdbx_strand_id
1 'polypeptide(L)'
;NSFAGTGSTTLYGIDSANSTLYTQNPPNDGTLAKPVPLGVAIGAANGFDIDARTNMGYMVATVGGARNLYGVNLAAASAPATLIGALGVTEDIRGIALRGAAAPVVLGLSDDNRLLGFKIASPNTIDTNVAITGLAGGETLAGIDVRPKDGMLYGLTSTARLVTIDPATGAATVKATLSADAADTTAPYTAMQGTTFAVDFNPAADRLRVISDSGQSLRINVDTGATTTDGNINGGAANTAISASAYTNSFAGTATTTLYGIDS
;
A
#
# COMPACT_ATOMS: atom_id res chain seq x y z
N ASN A 1 4.40 11.13 12.73
CA ASN A 1 5.22 12.29 12.29
C ASN A 1 5.95 11.91 11.00
N SER A 2 5.47 12.43 9.85
CA SER A 2 6.02 12.13 8.52
C SER A 2 7.01 13.20 8.03
N PHE A 3 7.81 13.79 8.93
CA PHE A 3 8.79 14.80 8.56
C PHE A 3 10.20 14.23 8.47
N ALA A 4 10.99 14.75 7.55
CA ALA A 4 12.43 14.46 7.51
C ALA A 4 13.05 14.71 8.89
N GLY A 5 13.74 13.71 9.45
CA GLY A 5 14.42 13.82 10.74
C GLY A 5 13.60 13.49 12.00
N THR A 6 12.38 12.95 11.88
CA THR A 6 11.66 12.44 13.06
C THR A 6 12.21 11.08 13.48
N GLY A 7 12.47 10.93 14.78
CA GLY A 7 13.10 9.74 15.35
C GLY A 7 12.15 8.56 15.65
N SER A 8 10.87 8.64 15.26
CA SER A 8 9.90 7.55 15.49
C SER A 8 8.73 7.61 14.51
N THR A 9 8.24 6.45 14.11
CA THR A 9 7.11 6.29 13.19
C THR A 9 6.12 5.27 13.71
N THR A 10 4.87 5.36 13.27
CA THR A 10 3.80 4.44 13.65
C THR A 10 3.20 3.81 12.38
N LEU A 11 3.01 2.51 12.37
CA LEU A 11 2.32 1.77 11.31
C LEU A 11 0.82 1.77 11.59
N TYR A 12 0.01 2.04 10.55
CA TYR A 12 -1.45 1.99 10.63
C TYR A 12 -2.04 0.99 9.66
N GLY A 13 -3.15 0.36 10.07
CA GLY A 13 -3.94 -0.54 9.26
C GLY A 13 -5.41 -0.19 9.30
N ILE A 14 -6.12 -0.50 8.21
CA ILE A 14 -7.57 -0.41 8.15
C ILE A 14 -8.11 -1.81 7.89
N ASP A 15 -8.99 -2.23 8.81
CA ASP A 15 -9.82 -3.42 8.69
C ASP A 15 -11.11 -3.04 7.97
N SER A 16 -11.33 -3.53 6.76
CA SER A 16 -12.58 -3.24 6.04
C SER A 16 -13.74 -4.11 6.49
N ALA A 17 -13.49 -5.29 7.04
CA ALA A 17 -14.57 -6.12 7.60
C ALA A 17 -15.23 -5.44 8.80
N ASN A 18 -14.44 -4.75 9.64
CA ASN A 18 -14.92 -4.01 10.82
C ASN A 18 -14.81 -2.48 10.63
N SER A 19 -14.38 -1.99 9.47
CA SER A 19 -14.19 -0.57 9.17
C SER A 19 -13.39 0.17 10.25
N THR A 20 -12.23 -0.40 10.63
CA THR A 20 -11.44 0.04 11.79
C THR A 20 -9.98 0.31 11.40
N LEU A 21 -9.45 1.44 11.86
CA LEU A 21 -8.03 1.78 11.76
C LEU A 21 -7.27 1.15 12.92
N TYR A 22 -6.14 0.50 12.63
CA TYR A 22 -5.23 -0.08 13.62
C TYR A 22 -3.83 0.53 13.51
N THR A 23 -3.05 0.41 14.58
CA THR A 23 -1.59 0.49 14.51
C THR A 23 -1.01 -0.92 14.51
N GLN A 24 0.09 -1.16 13.78
CA GLN A 24 0.85 -2.41 13.84
C GLN A 24 2.18 -2.13 14.57
N ASN A 25 2.35 -2.70 15.78
CA ASN A 25 3.52 -2.46 16.61
C ASN A 25 3.83 -3.66 17.52
N PRO A 26 5.00 -4.28 17.45
CA PRO A 26 6.08 -4.01 16.46
C PRO A 26 5.66 -4.37 15.03
N PRO A 27 6.11 -3.61 14.00
CA PRO A 27 5.64 -3.83 12.63
C PRO A 27 6.07 -5.19 12.06
N ASN A 28 7.22 -5.72 12.45
CA ASN A 28 7.73 -7.02 11.96
C ASN A 28 7.05 -8.22 12.64
N ASP A 29 6.41 -8.02 13.79
CA ASP A 29 5.69 -9.09 14.51
C ASP A 29 4.22 -9.20 14.06
N GLY A 30 3.76 -8.31 13.21
CA GLY A 30 2.39 -8.29 12.69
C GLY A 30 1.30 -7.97 13.73
N THR A 31 1.66 -7.49 14.93
CA THR A 31 0.71 -7.29 16.03
C THR A 31 -0.11 -6.01 15.83
N LEU A 32 -1.44 -6.16 15.71
CA LEU A 32 -2.38 -5.04 15.61
C LEU A 32 -2.77 -4.52 17.01
N ALA A 33 -2.83 -3.20 17.15
CA ALA A 33 -3.15 -2.50 18.39
C ALA A 33 -3.96 -1.21 18.13
N LYS A 34 -4.51 -0.62 19.18
CA LYS A 34 -5.21 0.67 19.18
C LYS A 34 -6.31 0.76 18.10
N PRO A 35 -7.36 -0.09 18.15
CA PRO A 35 -8.47 -0.01 17.19
C PRO A 35 -9.19 1.34 17.30
N VAL A 36 -9.42 2.00 16.15
CA VAL A 36 -10.20 3.24 16.04
C VAL A 36 -11.22 3.06 14.91
N PRO A 37 -12.54 2.95 15.20
CA PRO A 37 -13.57 2.87 14.16
C PRO A 37 -13.50 4.05 13.20
N LEU A 38 -13.49 3.79 11.90
CA LEU A 38 -13.34 4.81 10.84
C LEU A 38 -14.45 5.87 10.82
N GLY A 39 -15.63 5.54 11.36
CA GLY A 39 -16.81 6.38 11.27
C GLY A 39 -17.59 6.23 9.97
N VAL A 40 -17.15 5.37 9.08
CA VAL A 40 -17.78 5.01 7.81
C VAL A 40 -17.62 3.51 7.57
N ALA A 41 -18.71 2.84 7.16
CA ALA A 41 -18.66 1.43 6.76
C ALA A 41 -18.08 1.30 5.34
N ILE A 42 -16.98 0.61 5.20
CA ILE A 42 -16.28 0.42 3.92
C ILE A 42 -16.41 -1.03 3.44
N GLY A 43 -16.46 -1.22 2.13
CA GLY A 43 -16.41 -2.53 1.49
C GLY A 43 -14.97 -2.98 1.22
N ALA A 44 -14.81 -4.17 0.66
CA ALA A 44 -13.54 -4.69 0.15
C ALA A 44 -13.01 -3.86 -1.04
N ALA A 45 -11.80 -4.13 -1.50
CA ALA A 45 -11.11 -3.44 -2.58
C ALA A 45 -10.79 -1.96 -2.26
N ASN A 46 -9.71 -1.75 -1.53
CA ASN A 46 -9.31 -0.45 -1.01
C ASN A 46 -7.83 -0.20 -1.30
N GLY A 47 -7.45 1.08 -1.27
CA GLY A 47 -6.05 1.50 -1.27
C GLY A 47 -5.81 2.50 -0.16
N PHE A 48 -4.63 2.48 0.46
CA PHE A 48 -4.26 3.40 1.53
C PHE A 48 -2.81 3.83 1.39
N ASP A 49 -2.54 5.12 1.56
CA ASP A 49 -1.20 5.68 1.62
C ASP A 49 -1.17 6.94 2.49
N ILE A 50 0.01 7.34 2.96
CA ILE A 50 0.18 8.44 3.92
C ILE A 50 1.07 9.53 3.31
N ASP A 51 0.56 10.77 3.25
CA ASP A 51 1.35 11.93 2.85
C ASP A 51 2.43 12.24 3.89
N ALA A 52 3.67 12.00 3.52
CA ALA A 52 4.85 12.21 4.35
C ALA A 52 5.02 13.66 4.86
N ARG A 53 4.41 14.66 4.20
CA ARG A 53 4.53 16.08 4.56
C ARG A 53 3.51 16.50 5.60
N THR A 54 2.30 15.94 5.53
CA THR A 54 1.17 16.34 6.37
C THR A 54 0.82 15.34 7.44
N ASN A 55 1.32 14.11 7.32
CA ASN A 55 0.94 12.95 8.15
C ASN A 55 -0.56 12.61 8.07
N MET A 56 -1.21 12.99 6.96
CA MET A 56 -2.57 12.59 6.65
C MET A 56 -2.54 11.29 5.87
N GLY A 57 -3.37 10.33 6.28
CA GLY A 57 -3.68 9.16 5.47
C GLY A 57 -4.68 9.54 4.37
N TYR A 58 -4.58 8.85 3.24
CA TYR A 58 -5.57 8.89 2.17
C TYR A 58 -6.01 7.46 1.85
N MET A 59 -7.31 7.26 1.78
CA MET A 59 -7.92 5.96 1.54
C MET A 59 -8.91 6.08 0.38
N VAL A 60 -8.79 5.19 -0.59
CA VAL A 60 -9.87 4.91 -1.53
C VAL A 60 -10.66 3.73 -1.00
N ALA A 61 -11.97 3.89 -0.84
CA ALA A 61 -12.83 2.84 -0.34
C ALA A 61 -14.18 2.82 -1.08
N THR A 62 -14.74 1.63 -1.22
CA THR A 62 -16.09 1.43 -1.74
C THR A 62 -17.09 1.57 -0.60
N VAL A 63 -18.01 2.53 -0.70
CA VAL A 63 -19.09 2.78 0.26
C VAL A 63 -20.40 2.83 -0.48
N GLY A 64 -21.34 1.93 -0.14
CA GLY A 64 -22.64 1.87 -0.81
C GLY A 64 -22.53 1.60 -2.33
N GLY A 65 -21.50 0.93 -2.79
CA GLY A 65 -21.22 0.66 -4.20
C GLY A 65 -20.49 1.80 -4.94
N ALA A 66 -20.27 2.95 -4.31
CA ALA A 66 -19.53 4.07 -4.88
C ALA A 66 -18.07 4.08 -4.40
N ARG A 67 -17.13 4.35 -5.32
CA ARG A 67 -15.70 4.50 -5.02
C ARG A 67 -15.44 5.94 -4.59
N ASN A 68 -14.91 6.12 -3.38
CA ASN A 68 -14.70 7.43 -2.78
C ASN A 68 -13.27 7.58 -2.26
N LEU A 69 -12.73 8.80 -2.34
CA LEU A 69 -11.51 9.19 -1.65
C LEU A 69 -11.87 9.76 -0.28
N TYR A 70 -11.17 9.29 0.76
CA TYR A 70 -11.24 9.79 2.12
C TYR A 70 -9.90 10.30 2.59
N GLY A 71 -9.89 11.41 3.34
CA GLY A 71 -8.79 11.77 4.22
C GLY A 71 -8.92 11.01 5.54
N VAL A 72 -7.82 10.48 6.06
CA VAL A 72 -7.77 9.72 7.31
C VAL A 72 -6.86 10.45 8.29
N ASN A 73 -7.43 11.04 9.33
CA ASN A 73 -6.67 11.69 10.39
C ASN A 73 -6.11 10.65 11.36
N LEU A 74 -4.82 10.34 11.22
CA LEU A 74 -4.13 9.31 11.99
C LEU A 74 -4.01 9.64 13.50
N ALA A 75 -4.24 10.89 13.91
CA ALA A 75 -4.22 11.33 15.30
C ALA A 75 -5.61 11.33 15.96
N ALA A 76 -6.68 11.06 15.20
CA ALA A 76 -8.03 11.08 15.73
C ALA A 76 -8.28 9.88 16.67
N ALA A 77 -8.96 10.14 17.78
CA ALA A 77 -9.35 9.10 18.74
C ALA A 77 -10.65 8.36 18.32
N SER A 78 -11.39 8.89 17.34
CA SER A 78 -12.60 8.29 16.79
C SER A 78 -12.91 8.88 15.41
N ALA A 79 -13.62 8.12 14.57
CA ALA A 79 -14.11 8.55 13.25
C ALA A 79 -13.04 9.31 12.40
N PRO A 80 -11.85 8.73 12.18
CA PRO A 80 -10.74 9.42 11.50
C PRO A 80 -11.00 9.69 10.02
N ALA A 81 -11.94 8.98 9.37
CA ALA A 81 -12.19 9.09 7.94
C ALA A 81 -13.14 10.24 7.61
N THR A 82 -12.72 11.12 6.71
CA THR A 82 -13.53 12.23 6.19
C THR A 82 -13.62 12.12 4.67
N LEU A 83 -14.84 12.12 4.12
CA LEU A 83 -15.05 12.09 2.67
C LEU A 83 -14.44 13.32 2.00
N ILE A 84 -13.58 13.10 1.00
CA ILE A 84 -13.07 14.15 0.12
C ILE A 84 -13.96 14.24 -1.13
N GLY A 85 -14.29 13.10 -1.74
CA GLY A 85 -15.19 13.06 -2.89
C GLY A 85 -15.24 11.70 -3.57
N ALA A 86 -16.20 11.54 -4.48
CA ALA A 86 -16.31 10.34 -5.30
C ALA A 86 -15.20 10.31 -6.36
N LEU A 87 -14.72 9.11 -6.70
CA LEU A 87 -13.85 8.90 -7.85
C LEU A 87 -14.69 8.91 -9.13
N GLY A 88 -14.12 9.45 -10.22
CA GLY A 88 -14.72 9.46 -11.55
C GLY A 88 -14.52 8.15 -12.33
N VAL A 89 -14.47 6.99 -11.64
CA VAL A 89 -14.21 5.68 -12.25
C VAL A 89 -15.21 4.64 -11.77
N THR A 90 -15.43 3.62 -12.58
CA THR A 90 -16.29 2.46 -12.29
C THR A 90 -15.49 1.24 -11.86
N GLU A 91 -14.20 1.20 -12.17
CA GLU A 91 -13.27 0.13 -11.85
C GLU A 91 -12.98 0.07 -10.35
N ASP A 92 -12.77 -1.12 -9.81
CA ASP A 92 -12.31 -1.29 -8.44
C ASP A 92 -10.84 -0.91 -8.30
N ILE A 93 -10.53 -0.10 -7.29
CA ILE A 93 -9.17 0.35 -6.98
C ILE A 93 -8.58 -0.60 -5.94
N ARG A 94 -7.47 -1.27 -6.28
CA ARG A 94 -6.79 -2.25 -5.42
C ARG A 94 -5.57 -1.69 -4.69
N GLY A 95 -5.12 -0.51 -5.04
CA GLY A 95 -3.98 0.14 -4.38
C GLY A 95 -3.84 1.60 -4.80
N ILE A 96 -3.29 2.42 -3.95
CA ILE A 96 -2.94 3.81 -4.23
C ILE A 96 -1.50 4.09 -3.80
N ALA A 97 -0.87 5.07 -4.45
CA ALA A 97 0.41 5.63 -4.02
C ALA A 97 0.37 7.16 -4.17
N LEU A 98 0.89 7.87 -3.18
CA LEU A 98 1.01 9.33 -3.21
C LEU A 98 2.34 9.72 -3.85
N ARG A 99 2.28 10.39 -4.99
CA ARG A 99 3.47 10.94 -5.64
C ARG A 99 3.73 12.37 -5.12
N GLY A 100 4.81 12.52 -4.34
CA GLY A 100 5.19 13.83 -3.78
C GLY A 100 5.58 14.82 -4.89
N ALA A 101 4.81 15.91 -5.02
CA ALA A 101 5.10 17.10 -5.81
C ALA A 101 4.26 18.27 -5.23
N ALA A 102 4.29 19.47 -5.82
CA ALA A 102 3.58 20.66 -5.31
C ALA A 102 2.05 20.46 -5.07
N ALA A 103 1.44 19.46 -5.71
CA ALA A 103 0.10 18.93 -5.36
C ALA A 103 0.16 17.40 -5.45
N PRO A 104 -0.14 16.65 -4.37
CA PRO A 104 -0.05 15.20 -4.41
C PRO A 104 -1.01 14.63 -5.45
N VAL A 105 -0.47 13.77 -6.32
CA VAL A 105 -1.22 12.96 -7.28
C VAL A 105 -1.34 11.57 -6.70
N VAL A 106 -2.54 11.02 -6.65
CA VAL A 106 -2.79 9.63 -6.31
C VAL A 106 -2.65 8.80 -7.59
N LEU A 107 -1.85 7.75 -7.54
CA LEU A 107 -1.78 6.73 -8.58
C LEU A 107 -2.54 5.50 -8.07
N GLY A 108 -3.58 5.09 -8.78
CA GLY A 108 -4.41 3.92 -8.46
C GLY A 108 -4.16 2.80 -9.47
N LEU A 109 -4.11 1.57 -8.99
CA LEU A 109 -4.13 0.36 -9.80
C LEU A 109 -5.56 -0.18 -9.85
N SER A 110 -6.13 -0.28 -11.05
CA SER A 110 -7.46 -0.88 -11.26
C SER A 110 -7.39 -2.41 -11.41
N ASP A 111 -8.52 -3.07 -11.29
CA ASP A 111 -8.68 -4.52 -11.44
C ASP A 111 -8.48 -5.00 -12.89
N ASP A 112 -8.73 -4.14 -13.87
CA ASP A 112 -8.45 -4.37 -15.30
C ASP A 112 -7.00 -4.02 -15.70
N ASN A 113 -6.12 -3.88 -14.71
CA ASN A 113 -4.67 -3.66 -14.87
C ASN A 113 -4.33 -2.34 -15.58
N ARG A 114 -4.99 -1.25 -15.16
CA ARG A 114 -4.71 0.12 -15.61
C ARG A 114 -4.12 0.95 -14.48
N LEU A 115 -3.32 1.94 -14.86
CA LEU A 115 -2.84 2.98 -13.96
C LEU A 115 -3.73 4.21 -14.09
N LEU A 116 -4.36 4.60 -12.98
CA LEU A 116 -5.22 5.78 -12.86
C LEU A 116 -4.50 6.85 -12.06
N GLY A 117 -4.48 8.08 -12.56
CA GLY A 117 -3.90 9.23 -11.85
C GLY A 117 -4.93 10.31 -11.64
N PHE A 118 -5.03 10.84 -10.42
CA PHE A 118 -5.94 11.92 -10.06
C PHE A 118 -5.37 12.79 -8.93
N LYS A 119 -5.84 14.03 -8.84
CA LYS A 119 -5.45 14.96 -7.76
C LYS A 119 -6.35 14.75 -6.54
N ILE A 120 -5.78 14.84 -5.34
CA ILE A 120 -6.54 14.75 -4.08
C ILE A 120 -7.64 15.82 -4.01
N ALA A 121 -7.38 17.01 -4.53
CA ALA A 121 -8.35 18.11 -4.52
C ALA A 121 -9.51 17.96 -5.53
N SER A 122 -9.39 17.03 -6.50
CA SER A 122 -10.41 16.77 -7.53
C SER A 122 -10.43 15.29 -7.90
N PRO A 123 -10.83 14.38 -6.97
CA PRO A 123 -10.72 12.94 -7.17
C PRO A 123 -11.68 12.38 -8.22
N ASN A 124 -12.70 13.13 -8.60
CA ASN A 124 -13.64 12.80 -9.67
C ASN A 124 -13.09 13.10 -11.08
N THR A 125 -11.89 13.70 -11.19
CA THR A 125 -11.24 14.00 -12.47
C THR A 125 -10.01 13.11 -12.62
N ILE A 126 -10.06 12.16 -13.55
CA ILE A 126 -8.95 11.28 -13.86
C ILE A 126 -8.04 11.96 -14.88
N ASP A 127 -6.85 12.36 -14.44
CA ASP A 127 -5.83 13.02 -15.28
C ASP A 127 -5.03 11.98 -16.10
N THR A 128 -4.89 10.75 -15.59
CA THR A 128 -4.18 9.63 -16.26
C THR A 128 -5.05 8.38 -16.21
N ASN A 129 -5.21 7.70 -17.34
CA ASN A 129 -5.86 6.39 -17.43
C ASN A 129 -5.18 5.59 -18.54
N VAL A 130 -4.12 4.86 -18.19
CA VAL A 130 -3.28 4.13 -19.15
C VAL A 130 -3.23 2.65 -18.81
N ALA A 131 -3.26 1.80 -19.83
CA ALA A 131 -3.08 0.36 -19.64
C ALA A 131 -1.65 0.05 -19.23
N ILE A 132 -1.46 -0.87 -18.27
CA ILE A 132 -0.14 -1.41 -17.97
C ILE A 132 0.27 -2.34 -19.11
N THR A 133 1.45 -2.10 -19.66
CA THR A 133 2.04 -2.88 -20.77
C THR A 133 3.40 -3.44 -20.37
N GLY A 134 3.97 -4.35 -21.16
CA GLY A 134 5.29 -4.95 -20.87
C GLY A 134 5.26 -6.10 -19.86
N LEU A 135 4.08 -6.51 -19.38
CA LEU A 135 3.91 -7.71 -18.57
C LEU A 135 3.86 -8.97 -19.46
N ALA A 136 4.12 -10.14 -18.85
CA ALA A 136 3.95 -11.42 -19.56
C ALA A 136 2.47 -11.71 -19.84
N GLY A 137 2.20 -12.61 -20.77
CA GLY A 137 0.82 -13.00 -21.11
C GLY A 137 0.08 -13.56 -19.91
N GLY A 138 -1.07 -12.97 -19.57
CA GLY A 138 -1.89 -13.37 -18.42
C GLY A 138 -1.39 -12.87 -17.05
N GLU A 139 -0.28 -12.13 -17.01
CA GLU A 139 0.24 -11.52 -15.78
C GLU A 139 -0.46 -10.20 -15.47
N THR A 140 -0.78 -9.98 -14.20
CA THR A 140 -1.37 -8.74 -13.69
C THR A 140 -0.51 -8.16 -12.57
N LEU A 141 -0.73 -6.91 -12.21
CA LEU A 141 -0.13 -6.33 -10.99
C LEU A 141 -0.95 -6.74 -9.76
N ALA A 142 -0.23 -7.15 -8.72
CA ALA A 142 -0.78 -7.44 -7.40
C ALA A 142 -0.82 -6.19 -6.49
N GLY A 143 0.07 -5.21 -6.74
CA GLY A 143 0.11 -3.94 -6.05
C GLY A 143 1.18 -3.01 -6.59
N ILE A 144 1.11 -1.74 -6.23
CA ILE A 144 2.03 -0.68 -6.66
C ILE A 144 2.44 0.20 -5.49
N ASP A 145 3.65 0.78 -5.55
CA ASP A 145 4.05 1.89 -4.69
C ASP A 145 5.23 2.68 -5.29
N VAL A 146 5.41 3.92 -4.83
CA VAL A 146 6.52 4.78 -5.22
C VAL A 146 7.68 4.60 -4.25
N ARG A 147 8.84 4.10 -4.76
CA ARG A 147 10.04 3.95 -3.94
C ARG A 147 10.58 5.33 -3.52
N PRO A 148 10.68 5.63 -2.21
CA PRO A 148 11.14 6.94 -1.74
C PRO A 148 12.58 7.28 -2.18
N LYS A 149 13.43 6.29 -2.33
CA LYS A 149 14.86 6.45 -2.67
C LYS A 149 15.11 7.03 -4.06
N ASP A 150 14.32 6.61 -5.05
CA ASP A 150 14.50 6.99 -6.46
C ASP A 150 13.29 7.69 -7.07
N GLY A 151 12.15 7.72 -6.37
CA GLY A 151 10.90 8.33 -6.84
C GLY A 151 10.22 7.57 -7.98
N MET A 152 10.66 6.35 -8.30
CA MET A 152 10.08 5.53 -9.35
C MET A 152 8.87 4.76 -8.82
N LEU A 153 7.87 4.57 -9.68
CA LEU A 153 6.74 3.68 -9.40
C LEU A 153 7.16 2.24 -9.64
N TYR A 154 7.00 1.41 -8.62
CA TYR A 154 7.22 -0.03 -8.68
C TYR A 154 5.90 -0.78 -8.65
N GLY A 155 5.88 -1.94 -9.28
CA GLY A 155 4.79 -2.90 -9.21
C GLY A 155 5.28 -4.30 -8.85
N LEU A 156 4.50 -5.00 -8.04
CA LEU A 156 4.62 -6.43 -7.81
C LEU A 156 3.62 -7.15 -8.72
N THR A 157 4.08 -8.14 -9.46
CA THR A 157 3.20 -8.89 -10.37
C THR A 157 2.65 -10.16 -9.72
N SER A 158 1.57 -10.70 -10.29
CA SER A 158 0.95 -11.97 -9.87
C SER A 158 1.86 -13.19 -10.02
N THR A 159 2.97 -13.05 -10.77
CA THR A 159 4.00 -14.09 -10.96
C THR A 159 5.27 -13.82 -10.16
N ALA A 160 5.19 -13.02 -9.11
CA ALA A 160 6.31 -12.71 -8.21
C ALA A 160 7.49 -12.01 -8.92
N ARG A 161 7.22 -11.13 -9.89
CA ARG A 161 8.20 -10.25 -10.49
C ARG A 161 8.02 -8.82 -9.99
N LEU A 162 9.12 -8.10 -9.87
CA LEU A 162 9.13 -6.66 -9.64
C LEU A 162 9.32 -5.95 -10.98
N VAL A 163 8.51 -4.93 -11.19
CA VAL A 163 8.61 -4.06 -12.37
C VAL A 163 8.71 -2.61 -11.93
N THR A 164 9.36 -1.77 -12.73
CA THR A 164 9.21 -0.31 -12.67
C THR A 164 8.19 0.10 -13.74
N ILE A 165 7.38 1.11 -13.46
CA ILE A 165 6.28 1.53 -14.32
C ILE A 165 6.44 3.02 -14.64
N ASP A 166 6.41 3.37 -15.90
CA ASP A 166 6.29 4.77 -16.31
C ASP A 166 4.85 5.27 -16.07
N PRO A 167 4.64 6.21 -15.14
CA PRO A 167 3.29 6.64 -14.80
C PRO A 167 2.58 7.45 -15.92
N ALA A 168 3.30 7.92 -16.94
CA ALA A 168 2.71 8.62 -18.06
C ALA A 168 2.19 7.67 -19.15
N THR A 169 2.82 6.51 -19.33
CA THR A 169 2.55 5.59 -20.43
C THR A 169 2.02 4.24 -19.98
N GLY A 170 2.17 3.88 -18.70
CA GLY A 170 1.86 2.54 -18.17
C GLY A 170 2.89 1.47 -18.58
N ALA A 171 3.99 1.85 -19.22
CA ALA A 171 5.02 0.89 -19.65
C ALA A 171 5.75 0.31 -18.43
N ALA A 172 5.65 -1.01 -18.25
CA ALA A 172 6.33 -1.74 -17.20
C ALA A 172 7.63 -2.37 -17.73
N THR A 173 8.70 -2.25 -16.93
CA THR A 173 10.01 -2.87 -17.20
C THR A 173 10.38 -3.78 -16.04
N VAL A 174 10.73 -5.03 -16.32
CA VAL A 174 11.13 -6.00 -15.30
C VAL A 174 12.41 -5.54 -14.60
N LYS A 175 12.37 -5.50 -13.28
CA LYS A 175 13.51 -5.13 -12.43
C LYS A 175 14.15 -6.34 -11.78
N ALA A 176 13.36 -7.25 -11.19
CA ALA A 176 13.83 -8.46 -10.53
C ALA A 176 12.71 -9.52 -10.47
N THR A 177 13.07 -10.75 -10.13
CA THR A 177 12.12 -11.81 -9.73
C THR A 177 12.38 -12.18 -8.28
N LEU A 178 11.33 -12.39 -7.51
CA LEU A 178 11.45 -12.76 -6.11
C LEU A 178 12.14 -14.11 -5.95
N SER A 179 13.07 -14.17 -4.99
CA SER A 179 13.81 -15.38 -4.62
C SER A 179 14.11 -15.36 -3.12
N ALA A 180 14.34 -16.50 -2.51
CA ALA A 180 14.68 -16.54 -1.09
C ALA A 180 15.94 -15.71 -0.81
N ASP A 181 15.91 -14.89 0.24
CA ASP A 181 17.11 -14.26 0.78
C ASP A 181 17.99 -15.34 1.44
N ALA A 182 19.24 -15.45 1.02
CA ALA A 182 20.18 -16.45 1.56
C ALA A 182 20.45 -16.27 3.08
N ALA A 183 20.21 -15.08 3.62
CA ALA A 183 20.31 -14.80 5.05
C ALA A 183 19.08 -15.26 5.84
N ASP A 184 17.95 -15.50 5.21
CA ASP A 184 16.74 -16.03 5.85
C ASP A 184 16.81 -17.57 5.90
N THR A 185 17.37 -18.09 6.99
CA THR A 185 17.51 -19.54 7.22
C THR A 185 16.36 -20.14 8.02
N THR A 186 15.46 -19.33 8.56
CA THR A 186 14.39 -19.76 9.46
C THR A 186 13.07 -20.04 8.74
N ALA A 187 12.71 -19.18 7.78
CA ALA A 187 11.49 -19.30 6.98
C ALA A 187 11.74 -18.82 5.54
N PRO A 188 12.64 -19.47 4.78
CA PRO A 188 13.00 -19.02 3.44
C PRO A 188 11.75 -18.86 2.54
N TYR A 189 11.72 -17.76 1.77
CA TYR A 189 10.65 -17.51 0.81
C TYR A 189 10.55 -18.64 -0.22
N THR A 190 9.34 -19.13 -0.45
CA THR A 190 9.06 -20.16 -1.45
C THR A 190 8.12 -19.69 -2.55
N ALA A 191 7.08 -18.95 -2.18
CA ALA A 191 6.08 -18.40 -3.09
C ALA A 191 5.26 -17.30 -2.40
N MET A 192 4.59 -16.47 -3.18
CA MET A 192 3.52 -15.59 -2.70
C MET A 192 2.31 -16.45 -2.30
N GLN A 193 1.71 -16.14 -1.15
CA GLN A 193 0.52 -16.81 -0.61
C GLN A 193 -0.60 -15.80 -0.46
N GLY A 194 -1.82 -16.21 -0.79
CA GLY A 194 -3.00 -15.33 -0.77
C GLY A 194 -3.44 -14.87 -2.15
N THR A 195 -4.44 -14.02 -2.18
CA THR A 195 -5.08 -13.51 -3.41
C THR A 195 -5.08 -12.00 -3.49
N THR A 196 -5.03 -11.32 -2.36
CA THR A 196 -4.94 -9.87 -2.24
C THR A 196 -3.65 -9.50 -1.52
N PHE A 197 -2.96 -8.48 -2.01
CA PHE A 197 -1.65 -8.09 -1.52
C PHE A 197 -1.59 -6.59 -1.25
N ALA A 198 -1.19 -6.24 -0.04
CA ALA A 198 -0.80 -4.90 0.34
C ALA A 198 0.68 -4.69 0.04
N VAL A 199 1.02 -3.61 -0.64
CA VAL A 199 2.39 -3.34 -1.11
C VAL A 199 2.77 -1.92 -0.73
N ASP A 200 3.90 -1.73 -0.02
CA ASP A 200 4.42 -0.42 0.34
C ASP A 200 5.92 -0.43 0.63
N PHE A 201 6.62 0.64 0.31
CA PHE A 201 8.04 0.76 0.59
C PHE A 201 8.32 1.18 2.03
N ASN A 202 9.14 0.39 2.73
CA ASN A 202 9.79 0.85 3.95
C ASN A 202 10.89 1.86 3.58
N PRO A 203 10.70 3.16 3.82
CA PRO A 203 11.64 4.19 3.38
C PRO A 203 12.95 4.20 4.18
N ALA A 204 12.94 3.68 5.42
CA ALA A 204 14.13 3.62 6.26
C ALA A 204 15.04 2.45 5.89
N ALA A 205 14.44 1.28 5.59
CA ALA A 205 15.18 0.07 5.24
C ALA A 205 15.40 -0.08 3.73
N ASP A 206 14.73 0.72 2.89
CA ASP A 206 14.69 0.59 1.44
C ASP A 206 14.32 -0.84 1.00
N ARG A 207 13.18 -1.32 1.52
CA ARG A 207 12.62 -2.63 1.23
C ARG A 207 11.14 -2.51 0.88
N LEU A 208 10.71 -3.27 -0.12
CA LEU A 208 9.29 -3.41 -0.43
C LEU A 208 8.67 -4.38 0.58
N ARG A 209 7.67 -3.91 1.31
CA ARG A 209 6.81 -4.74 2.16
C ARG A 209 5.68 -5.30 1.32
N VAL A 210 5.40 -6.57 1.47
CA VAL A 210 4.22 -7.22 0.90
C VAL A 210 3.52 -7.98 2.01
N ILE A 211 2.24 -7.69 2.22
CA ILE A 211 1.39 -8.41 3.18
C ILE A 211 0.21 -8.97 2.38
N SER A 212 -0.14 -10.23 2.61
CA SER A 212 -1.29 -10.85 1.94
C SER A 212 -2.50 -11.01 2.88
N ASP A 213 -3.66 -11.20 2.27
CA ASP A 213 -4.91 -11.59 2.93
C ASP A 213 -4.81 -12.89 3.73
N SER A 214 -3.85 -13.77 3.41
CA SER A 214 -3.54 -14.99 4.18
C SER A 214 -2.61 -14.75 5.38
N GLY A 215 -2.20 -13.50 5.62
CA GLY A 215 -1.31 -13.12 6.72
C GLY A 215 0.18 -13.27 6.43
N GLN A 216 0.59 -13.71 5.23
CA GLN A 216 2.00 -13.74 4.86
C GLN A 216 2.57 -12.31 4.86
N SER A 217 3.79 -12.12 5.41
CA SER A 217 4.49 -10.85 5.44
C SER A 217 5.90 -11.00 4.88
N LEU A 218 6.20 -10.28 3.80
CA LEU A 218 7.46 -10.36 3.07
C LEU A 218 8.19 -9.01 3.07
N ARG A 219 9.53 -9.06 3.13
CA ARG A 219 10.43 -7.91 2.88
C ARG A 219 11.30 -8.22 1.69
N ILE A 220 11.26 -7.36 0.68
CA ILE A 220 11.90 -7.60 -0.61
C ILE A 220 12.97 -6.53 -0.87
N ASN A 221 14.17 -6.98 -1.21
CA ASN A 221 15.19 -6.12 -1.82
C ASN A 221 14.84 -5.94 -3.30
N VAL A 222 14.38 -4.77 -3.69
CA VAL A 222 13.90 -4.53 -5.07
C VAL A 222 15.00 -4.47 -6.12
N ASP A 223 16.25 -4.32 -5.68
CA ASP A 223 17.38 -4.30 -6.61
C ASP A 223 17.83 -5.73 -7.00
N THR A 224 17.54 -6.74 -6.15
CA THR A 224 17.98 -8.13 -6.34
C THR A 224 16.82 -9.15 -6.41
N GLY A 225 15.65 -8.82 -5.88
CA GLY A 225 14.53 -9.76 -5.67
C GLY A 225 14.68 -10.63 -4.41
N ALA A 226 15.78 -10.50 -3.65
CA ALA A 226 15.97 -11.26 -2.41
C ALA A 226 14.83 -10.92 -1.40
N THR A 227 14.15 -11.97 -0.97
CA THR A 227 12.91 -11.90 -0.18
C THR A 227 13.07 -12.62 1.15
N THR A 228 12.85 -11.90 2.23
CA THR A 228 12.78 -12.43 3.60
C THR A 228 11.32 -12.62 3.99
N THR A 229 10.99 -13.74 4.60
CA THR A 229 9.68 -13.99 5.20
C THR A 229 9.68 -13.59 6.67
N ASP A 230 8.89 -12.60 7.04
CA ASP A 230 8.70 -12.17 8.42
C ASP A 230 7.58 -12.97 9.11
N GLY A 231 7.35 -12.73 10.41
CA GLY A 231 6.25 -13.31 11.16
C GLY A 231 4.89 -12.98 10.52
N ASN A 232 4.00 -13.97 10.51
CA ASN A 232 2.64 -13.78 10.00
C ASN A 232 1.91 -12.67 10.77
N ILE A 233 0.98 -12.00 10.09
CA ILE A 233 0.09 -11.01 10.71
C ILE A 233 -0.70 -11.67 11.84
N ASN A 234 -0.75 -11.01 13.00
CA ASN A 234 -1.39 -11.49 14.21
C ASN A 234 -1.92 -10.33 15.07
N GLY A 235 -2.67 -10.64 16.13
CA GLY A 235 -3.17 -9.66 17.11
C GLY A 235 -4.40 -8.86 16.66
N GLY A 236 -4.94 -9.11 15.47
CA GLY A 236 -6.20 -8.54 14.99
C GLY A 236 -7.42 -9.31 15.49
N ALA A 237 -8.61 -8.96 14.97
CA ALA A 237 -9.83 -9.73 15.16
C ALA A 237 -9.72 -11.13 14.51
N ALA A 238 -10.64 -12.03 14.82
CA ALA A 238 -10.70 -13.33 14.13
C ALA A 238 -10.93 -13.11 12.62
N ASN A 239 -10.17 -13.81 11.79
CA ASN A 239 -10.18 -13.71 10.32
C ASN A 239 -9.67 -12.37 9.77
N THR A 240 -8.79 -11.67 10.48
CA THR A 240 -8.09 -10.49 9.93
C THR A 240 -7.35 -10.83 8.64
N ALA A 241 -7.64 -10.10 7.56
CA ALA A 241 -7.01 -10.24 6.25
C ALA A 241 -6.54 -8.88 5.73
N ILE A 242 -5.23 -8.65 5.66
CA ILE A 242 -4.67 -7.36 5.25
C ILE A 242 -4.74 -7.22 3.73
N SER A 243 -5.43 -6.20 3.24
CA SER A 243 -5.61 -5.89 1.80
C SER A 243 -4.89 -4.63 1.32
N ALA A 244 -4.45 -3.76 2.23
CA ALA A 244 -3.61 -2.61 1.90
C ALA A 244 -2.68 -2.26 3.06
N SER A 245 -1.55 -1.63 2.78
CA SER A 245 -0.59 -1.18 3.80
C SER A 245 0.09 0.12 3.38
N ALA A 246 0.60 0.86 4.36
CA ALA A 246 1.40 2.06 4.11
C ALA A 246 2.41 2.31 5.23
N TYR A 247 3.60 2.78 4.86
CA TYR A 247 4.61 3.28 5.78
C TYR A 247 4.51 4.80 5.96
N THR A 248 4.78 5.26 7.17
CA THR A 248 5.01 6.69 7.41
C THR A 248 6.41 7.11 6.95
N ASN A 249 6.63 8.42 6.82
CA ASN A 249 7.93 9.00 6.43
C ASN A 249 8.43 8.51 5.06
N SER A 250 7.53 8.36 4.08
CA SER A 250 7.85 7.89 2.72
C SER A 250 8.66 8.93 1.91
N PHE A 251 9.88 9.23 2.39
CA PHE A 251 10.86 10.08 1.70
C PHE A 251 12.28 9.51 1.87
N ALA A 252 13.14 9.79 0.89
CA ALA A 252 14.51 9.32 0.89
C ALA A 252 15.30 9.81 2.11
N GLY A 253 16.08 8.92 2.75
CA GLY A 253 16.96 9.26 3.87
C GLY A 253 16.29 9.32 5.24
N THR A 254 15.01 8.94 5.38
CA THR A 254 14.40 8.79 6.70
C THR A 254 15.10 7.69 7.51
N ALA A 255 15.32 7.94 8.80
CA ALA A 255 15.94 6.96 9.69
C ALA A 255 14.94 5.98 10.31
N THR A 256 13.67 6.35 10.34
CA THR A 256 12.61 5.58 11.04
C THR A 256 11.29 5.64 10.28
N THR A 257 10.55 4.54 10.33
CA THR A 257 9.23 4.42 9.70
C THR A 257 8.34 3.46 10.48
N THR A 258 7.03 3.53 10.26
CA THR A 258 6.07 2.58 10.81
C THR A 258 5.10 2.13 9.71
N LEU A 259 4.84 0.83 9.65
CA LEU A 259 3.95 0.19 8.68
C LEU A 259 2.51 0.12 9.22
N TYR A 260 1.55 0.38 8.36
CA TYR A 260 0.10 0.27 8.60
C TYR A 260 -0.49 -0.71 7.60
N GLY A 261 -1.43 -1.55 8.00
CA GLY A 261 -2.13 -2.48 7.12
C GLY A 261 -3.65 -2.29 7.17
N ILE A 262 -4.33 -2.55 6.07
CA ILE A 262 -5.80 -2.58 5.98
C ILE A 262 -6.23 -4.04 5.97
N ASP A 263 -7.15 -4.39 6.87
CA ASP A 263 -7.81 -5.69 6.93
C ASP A 263 -9.14 -5.66 6.17
N SER A 264 -9.40 -6.63 5.29
CA SER A 264 -10.57 -6.67 4.39
C SER A 264 -11.50 -7.87 4.66
#